data_22ba9ea713d78ac97a85c021fd99b0f1
#
_entry.id   22ba9ea713d78ac97a85c021fd99b0f1
#
_cell.length_a   1.000
_cell.length_b   1.000
_cell.length_c   1.000
_cell.angle_alpha   90.00
_cell.angle_beta   90.00
_cell.angle_gamma   90.00
#
_symmetry.space_group_name_H-M   'P 1'
#
loop_
_entity.id
_entity.type
_entity.pdbx_description
1 polymer ?
#
loop_
_entity_poly.entity_id
_entity_poly.type
_entity_poly.pdbx_seq_one_letter_code
_entity_poly.pdbx_strand_id
1 'polypeptide(L)'
;DILARIAVPFFFSVSGWFLVPRLLREGRAALIPFVKKLLLLYGAAVLLYLPLNLYNHTLEESGFALLRDVLFNGTFYHLWYFPALVLGACLVYGLLRILGPRWAWLPALLLYAAGLLGDSYFGLTAALPPLRAGYEALFLLFDYTRNGLFFPPVFLLLGGWLALRPARRSAAWYGAGLLLSL
;
A
#
# COMPACT_ATOMS: atom_id res chain seq x y z
N ASP A 1 -20.36 0.22 4.71
CA ASP A 1 -19.05 0.84 4.36
C ASP A 1 -17.85 0.45 5.24
N ILE A 2 -18.06 -0.10 6.44
CA ILE A 2 -16.97 -0.55 7.34
C ILE A 2 -16.20 -1.71 6.71
N LEU A 3 -16.87 -2.69 6.12
CA LEU A 3 -16.23 -3.85 5.46
C LEU A 3 -15.33 -3.43 4.30
N ALA A 4 -15.74 -2.44 3.51
CA ALA A 4 -14.93 -1.93 2.41
C ALA A 4 -13.64 -1.26 2.90
N ARG A 5 -13.66 -0.61 4.07
CA ARG A 5 -12.48 0.00 4.67
C ARG A 5 -11.47 -1.02 5.20
N ILE A 6 -11.94 -2.20 5.64
CA ILE A 6 -11.09 -3.30 6.11
C ILE A 6 -10.48 -4.08 4.95
N ALA A 7 -11.13 -4.10 3.78
CA ALA A 7 -10.70 -4.89 2.64
C ALA A 7 -9.28 -4.55 2.18
N VAL A 8 -8.94 -3.27 2.07
CA VAL A 8 -7.62 -2.83 1.57
C VAL A 8 -6.48 -3.22 2.52
N PRO A 9 -6.53 -2.92 3.85
CA PRO A 9 -5.57 -3.42 4.82
C PRO A 9 -5.44 -4.95 4.81
N PHE A 10 -6.56 -5.66 4.67
CA PHE A 10 -6.58 -7.11 4.57
C PHE A 10 -5.80 -7.61 3.36
N PHE A 11 -6.05 -7.06 2.16
CA PHE A 11 -5.35 -7.49 0.95
C PHE A 11 -3.85 -7.19 0.99
N PHE A 12 -3.42 -6.06 1.57
CA PHE A 12 -2.01 -5.80 1.82
C PHE A 12 -1.43 -6.82 2.81
N SER A 13 -2.15 -7.17 3.89
CA SER A 13 -1.71 -8.16 4.86
C SER A 13 -1.59 -9.56 4.24
N VAL A 14 -2.56 -9.97 3.41
CA VAL A 14 -2.48 -11.24 2.66
C VAL A 14 -1.29 -11.25 1.70
N SER A 15 -1.05 -10.15 1.00
CA SER A 15 0.13 -10.01 0.13
C SER A 15 1.42 -10.14 0.92
N GLY A 16 1.50 -9.52 2.09
CA GLY A 16 2.63 -9.63 3.02
C GLY A 16 2.83 -11.04 3.57
N TRP A 17 1.73 -11.75 3.86
CA TRP A 17 1.75 -13.15 4.31
C TRP A 17 2.54 -14.06 3.35
N PHE A 18 2.32 -13.91 2.05
CA PHE A 18 3.01 -14.72 1.05
C PHE A 18 4.38 -14.14 0.65
N LEU A 19 4.53 -12.82 0.64
CA LEU A 19 5.72 -12.17 0.12
C LEU A 19 6.84 -12.10 1.16
N VAL A 20 6.57 -11.63 2.38
CA VAL A 20 7.62 -11.32 3.37
C VAL A 20 8.47 -12.55 3.76
N PRO A 21 7.90 -13.74 4.04
CA PRO A 21 8.71 -14.93 4.30
C PRO A 21 9.64 -15.30 3.13
N ARG A 22 9.19 -15.07 1.90
CA ARG A 22 10.00 -15.30 0.70
C ARG A 22 11.09 -14.23 0.54
N LEU A 23 10.78 -12.96 0.83
CA LEU A 23 11.79 -11.89 0.83
C LEU A 23 12.93 -12.17 1.81
N LEU A 24 12.62 -12.72 2.98
CA LEU A 24 13.63 -13.07 3.98
C LEU A 24 14.52 -14.23 3.54
N ARG A 25 13.99 -15.21 2.79
CA ARG A 25 14.74 -16.38 2.30
C ARG A 25 15.47 -16.12 0.99
N GLU A 26 14.78 -15.54 0.02
CA GLU A 26 15.19 -15.47 -1.39
C GLU A 26 15.60 -14.05 -1.80
N GLY A 27 15.25 -13.03 -1.00
CA GLY A 27 15.59 -11.64 -1.28
C GLY A 27 15.02 -11.13 -2.62
N ARG A 28 15.90 -10.62 -3.48
CA ARG A 28 15.52 -10.08 -4.81
C ARG A 28 14.88 -11.12 -5.72
N ALA A 29 15.24 -12.39 -5.57
CA ALA A 29 14.66 -13.46 -6.38
C ALA A 29 13.17 -13.67 -6.11
N ALA A 30 12.68 -13.32 -4.91
CA ALA A 30 11.26 -13.28 -4.60
C ALA A 30 10.58 -11.98 -5.04
N LEU A 31 11.26 -10.83 -4.90
CA LEU A 31 10.69 -9.52 -5.21
C LEU A 31 10.41 -9.33 -6.71
N ILE A 32 11.40 -9.64 -7.55
CA ILE A 32 11.32 -9.36 -8.99
C ILE A 32 10.13 -10.06 -9.68
N PRO A 33 9.89 -11.38 -9.49
CA PRO A 33 8.72 -12.04 -10.07
C PRO A 33 7.40 -11.49 -9.52
N PHE A 34 7.36 -11.15 -8.24
CA PHE A 34 6.17 -10.56 -7.61
C PHE A 34 5.83 -9.20 -8.26
N VAL A 35 6.80 -8.30 -8.36
CA VAL A 35 6.61 -6.98 -8.98
C VAL A 35 6.25 -7.11 -10.46
N LYS A 36 6.96 -7.97 -11.22
CA LYS A 36 6.64 -8.22 -12.64
C LYS A 36 5.20 -8.68 -12.83
N LYS A 37 4.72 -9.62 -12.01
CA LYS A 37 3.34 -10.10 -12.08
C LYS A 37 2.34 -8.98 -11.78
N LEU A 38 2.59 -8.15 -10.77
CA LEU A 38 1.74 -7.00 -10.44
C LEU A 38 1.71 -5.98 -11.57
N LEU A 39 2.86 -5.64 -12.15
CA LEU A 39 2.94 -4.69 -13.27
C LEU A 39 2.21 -5.21 -14.51
N LEU A 40 2.30 -6.51 -14.81
CA LEU A 40 1.54 -7.12 -15.91
C LEU A 40 0.03 -7.05 -15.66
N LEU A 41 -0.42 -7.39 -14.45
CA LEU A 41 -1.83 -7.30 -14.08
C LEU A 41 -2.33 -5.85 -14.11
N TYR A 42 -1.51 -4.92 -13.60
CA TYR A 42 -1.83 -3.50 -13.63
C TYR A 42 -1.92 -2.98 -15.06
N GLY A 43 -0.94 -3.29 -15.92
CA GLY A 43 -0.96 -2.92 -17.32
C GLY A 43 -2.19 -3.46 -18.06
N ALA A 44 -2.56 -4.73 -17.82
CA ALA A 44 -3.77 -5.32 -18.37
C ALA A 44 -5.04 -4.59 -17.87
N ALA A 45 -5.09 -4.24 -16.57
CA ALA A 45 -6.21 -3.48 -16.02
C ALA A 45 -6.29 -2.07 -16.61
N VAL A 46 -5.17 -1.36 -16.74
CA VAL A 46 -5.12 -0.02 -17.38
C VAL A 46 -5.65 -0.08 -18.80
N LEU A 47 -5.22 -1.09 -19.59
CA LEU A 47 -5.71 -1.28 -20.97
C LEU A 47 -7.21 -1.59 -21.00
N LEU A 48 -7.71 -2.41 -20.07
CA LEU A 48 -9.13 -2.74 -19.98
C LEU A 48 -9.99 -1.51 -19.65
N TYR A 49 -9.52 -0.63 -18.77
CA TYR A 49 -10.24 0.59 -18.37
C TYR A 49 -9.98 1.78 -19.31
N LEU A 50 -9.03 1.67 -20.24
CA LEU A 50 -8.70 2.76 -21.16
C LEU A 50 -9.90 3.28 -21.97
N PRO A 51 -10.77 2.44 -22.57
CA PRO A 51 -11.94 2.91 -23.29
C PRO A 51 -12.90 3.71 -22.40
N LEU A 52 -13.07 3.29 -21.16
CA LEU A 52 -13.93 3.95 -20.19
C LEU A 52 -13.35 5.30 -19.75
N ASN A 53 -12.03 5.37 -19.53
CA ASN A 53 -11.34 6.60 -19.19
C ASN A 53 -11.42 7.62 -20.33
N LEU A 54 -11.27 7.17 -21.59
CA LEU A 54 -11.43 8.03 -22.77
C LEU A 54 -12.87 8.54 -22.90
N TYR A 55 -13.86 7.67 -22.69
CA TYR A 55 -15.27 8.06 -22.75
C TYR A 55 -15.65 9.07 -21.68
N ASN A 56 -15.15 8.90 -20.46
CA ASN A 56 -15.45 9.77 -19.31
C ASN A 56 -14.57 11.03 -19.26
N HIS A 57 -13.63 11.22 -20.20
CA HIS A 57 -12.65 12.32 -20.19
C HIS A 57 -11.89 12.43 -18.84
N THR A 58 -11.58 11.29 -18.22
CA THR A 58 -10.89 11.23 -16.92
C THR A 58 -9.37 11.14 -17.03
N LEU A 59 -8.83 11.05 -18.25
CA LEU A 59 -7.39 11.07 -18.46
C LEU A 59 -6.88 12.50 -18.34
N GLU A 60 -5.81 12.67 -17.58
CA GLU A 60 -5.12 13.95 -17.47
C GLU A 60 -4.54 14.36 -18.83
N GLU A 61 -4.77 15.62 -19.21
CA GLU A 61 -4.29 16.18 -20.49
C GLU A 61 -2.77 16.37 -20.52
N SER A 62 -2.17 16.58 -19.33
CA SER A 62 -0.72 16.72 -19.20
C SER A 62 -0.04 15.35 -19.15
N GLY A 63 0.96 15.13 -20.01
CA GLY A 63 1.76 13.90 -20.01
C GLY A 63 2.46 13.62 -18.67
N PHE A 64 2.85 14.66 -17.93
CA PHE A 64 3.41 14.53 -16.59
C PHE A 64 2.37 14.05 -15.57
N ALA A 65 1.17 14.64 -15.58
CA ALA A 65 0.09 14.24 -14.68
C ALA A 65 -0.35 12.80 -14.97
N LEU A 66 -0.47 12.43 -16.24
CA LEU A 66 -0.79 11.04 -16.63
C LEU A 66 0.29 10.05 -16.13
N LEU A 67 1.57 10.38 -16.28
CA LEU A 67 2.66 9.55 -15.78
C LEU A 67 2.63 9.42 -14.26
N ARG A 68 2.38 10.51 -13.55
CA ARG A 68 2.19 10.54 -12.09
C ARG A 68 1.06 9.63 -11.66
N ASP A 69 -0.08 9.69 -12.34
CA ASP A 69 -1.24 8.86 -12.01
C ASP A 69 -0.98 7.38 -12.29
N VAL A 70 -0.36 7.06 -13.43
CA VAL A 70 0.05 5.68 -13.73
C VAL A 70 1.01 5.13 -12.65
N LEU A 71 1.95 5.93 -12.16
CA LEU A 71 2.98 5.45 -11.23
C LEU A 71 2.53 5.44 -9.77
N PHE A 72 1.65 6.37 -9.36
CA PHE A 72 1.39 6.61 -7.93
C PHE A 72 -0.09 6.56 -7.57
N ASN A 73 -0.97 7.20 -8.34
CA ASN A 73 -2.37 7.41 -7.96
C ASN A 73 -3.31 6.35 -8.58
N GLY A 74 -2.89 5.69 -9.66
CA GLY A 74 -3.72 4.80 -10.47
C GLY A 74 -4.56 5.58 -11.49
N THR A 75 -4.68 5.07 -12.72
CA THR A 75 -5.43 5.69 -13.82
C THR A 75 -6.95 5.58 -13.67
N PHE A 76 -7.44 4.86 -12.68
CA PHE A 76 -8.85 4.68 -12.35
C PHE A 76 -9.01 4.42 -10.85
N TYR A 77 -10.15 4.77 -10.27
CA TYR A 77 -10.41 4.82 -8.84
C TYR A 77 -9.93 3.59 -8.02
N HIS A 78 -10.04 2.38 -8.57
CA HIS A 78 -9.61 1.17 -7.86
C HIS A 78 -8.19 0.71 -8.22
N LEU A 79 -7.57 1.28 -9.24
CA LEU A 79 -6.27 0.83 -9.74
C LEU A 79 -5.09 1.32 -8.89
N TRP A 80 -5.28 2.30 -8.00
CA TRP A 80 -4.24 2.81 -7.10
C TRP A 80 -3.60 1.71 -6.22
N TYR A 81 -4.34 0.63 -5.97
CA TYR A 81 -3.86 -0.49 -5.18
C TYR A 81 -2.60 -1.15 -5.78
N PHE A 82 -2.52 -1.27 -7.10
CA PHE A 82 -1.39 -1.91 -7.78
C PHE A 82 -0.08 -1.13 -7.61
N PRO A 83 0.02 0.15 -8.00
CA PRO A 83 1.24 0.92 -7.76
C PRO A 83 1.56 1.04 -6.27
N ALA A 84 0.55 1.16 -5.40
CA ALA A 84 0.75 1.17 -3.97
C ALA A 84 1.37 -0.14 -3.45
N LEU A 85 0.90 -1.30 -3.92
CA LEU A 85 1.46 -2.60 -3.53
C LEU A 85 2.89 -2.79 -4.07
N VAL A 86 3.18 -2.35 -5.29
CA VAL A 86 4.54 -2.41 -5.87
C VAL A 86 5.50 -1.57 -5.04
N LEU A 87 5.17 -0.29 -4.80
CA LEU A 87 6.00 0.62 -4.01
C LEU A 87 6.19 0.12 -2.57
N GLY A 88 5.09 -0.30 -1.93
CA GLY A 88 5.12 -0.86 -0.58
C GLY A 88 5.99 -2.12 -0.48
N ALA A 89 5.91 -3.02 -1.46
CA ALA A 89 6.74 -4.23 -1.50
C ALA A 89 8.24 -3.91 -1.68
N CYS A 90 8.57 -2.97 -2.56
CA CYS A 90 9.94 -2.50 -2.75
C CYS A 90 10.49 -1.85 -1.48
N LEU A 91 9.68 -1.01 -0.84
CA LEU A 91 10.07 -0.34 0.40
C LEU A 91 10.26 -1.35 1.54
N VAL A 92 9.32 -2.28 1.74
CA VAL A 92 9.46 -3.35 2.74
C VAL A 92 10.70 -4.19 2.49
N TYR A 93 10.99 -4.55 1.24
CA TYR A 93 12.22 -5.25 0.90
C TYR A 93 13.47 -4.44 1.32
N GLY A 94 13.52 -3.15 1.01
CA GLY A 94 14.60 -2.26 1.42
C GLY A 94 14.76 -2.20 2.95
N LEU A 95 13.66 -2.00 3.68
CA LEU A 95 13.65 -1.96 5.14
C LEU A 95 14.14 -3.28 5.76
N LEU A 96 13.67 -4.42 5.24
CA LEU A 96 14.10 -5.74 5.71
C LEU A 96 15.59 -6.00 5.45
N ARG A 97 16.12 -5.51 4.33
CA ARG A 97 17.54 -5.69 3.96
C ARG A 97 18.49 -4.79 4.75
N ILE A 98 18.08 -3.55 5.03
CA ILE A 98 18.93 -2.54 5.69
C ILE A 98 18.83 -2.68 7.22
N LEU A 99 17.61 -2.80 7.75
CA LEU A 99 17.34 -2.75 9.19
C LEU A 99 17.07 -4.12 9.80
N GLY A 100 16.77 -5.12 8.96
CA GLY A 100 16.33 -6.44 9.42
C GLY A 100 14.86 -6.46 9.86
N PRO A 101 14.30 -7.69 10.11
CA PRO A 101 12.86 -7.87 10.32
C PRO A 101 12.33 -7.23 11.60
N ARG A 102 13.18 -7.05 12.61
CA ARG A 102 12.80 -6.46 13.89
C ARG A 102 12.67 -4.94 13.80
N TRP A 103 13.63 -4.28 13.17
CA TRP A 103 13.72 -2.83 13.12
C TRP A 103 12.97 -2.21 11.92
N ALA A 104 12.59 -3.01 10.92
CA ALA A 104 11.79 -2.57 9.78
C ALA A 104 10.41 -2.01 10.20
N TRP A 105 9.91 -2.41 11.37
CA TRP A 105 8.63 -1.93 11.89
C TRP A 105 8.64 -0.44 12.25
N LEU A 106 9.74 0.05 12.80
CA LEU A 106 9.81 1.44 13.25
C LEU A 106 9.54 2.44 12.11
N PRO A 107 10.31 2.43 11.00
CA PRO A 107 10.02 3.33 9.88
C PRO A 107 8.66 3.05 9.23
N ALA A 108 8.19 1.80 9.15
CA ALA A 108 6.88 1.50 8.61
C ALA A 108 5.74 2.11 9.44
N LEU A 109 5.84 2.06 10.78
CA LEU A 109 4.88 2.68 11.69
C LEU A 109 4.94 4.21 11.63
N LEU A 110 6.14 4.78 11.53
CA LEU A 110 6.31 6.23 11.38
C LEU A 110 5.72 6.74 10.06
N LEU A 111 5.95 6.02 8.96
CA LEU A 111 5.32 6.33 7.67
C LEU A 111 3.80 6.22 7.74
N TYR A 112 3.28 5.17 8.36
CA TYR A 112 1.84 5.01 8.53
C TYR A 112 1.23 6.14 9.39
N ALA A 113 1.87 6.52 10.49
CA ALA A 113 1.44 7.66 11.31
C ALA A 113 1.46 8.97 10.50
N ALA A 114 2.53 9.22 9.73
CA ALA A 114 2.60 10.36 8.82
C ALA A 114 1.47 10.31 7.77
N GLY A 115 1.16 9.11 7.23
CA GLY A 115 0.03 8.93 6.32
C GLY A 115 -1.31 9.29 6.94
N LEU A 116 -1.56 8.90 8.18
CA LEU A 116 -2.78 9.27 8.92
C LEU A 116 -2.90 10.78 9.14
N LEU A 117 -1.80 11.44 9.46
CA LEU A 117 -1.74 12.89 9.63
C LEU A 117 -2.01 13.66 8.32
N GLY A 118 -1.67 13.08 7.17
CA GLY A 118 -1.92 13.68 5.84
C GLY A 118 -3.30 13.36 5.25
N ASP A 119 -4.06 12.43 5.82
CA ASP A 119 -5.40 12.03 5.34
C ASP A 119 -6.45 12.24 6.44
N SER A 120 -6.59 11.29 7.36
CA SER A 120 -7.67 11.27 8.35
C SER A 120 -7.59 12.41 9.38
N TYR A 121 -6.38 12.87 9.66
CA TYR A 121 -6.10 13.92 10.65
C TYR A 121 -5.51 15.20 10.04
N PHE A 122 -5.69 15.42 8.73
CA PHE A 122 -5.13 16.58 8.03
C PHE A 122 -5.56 17.93 8.64
N GLY A 123 -6.77 18.01 9.19
CA GLY A 123 -7.22 19.20 9.91
C GLY A 123 -6.33 19.62 11.08
N LEU A 124 -5.69 18.66 11.76
CA LEU A 124 -4.73 18.96 12.84
C LEU A 124 -3.40 19.46 12.29
N THR A 125 -2.93 18.87 11.19
CA THR A 125 -1.64 19.25 10.56
C THR A 125 -1.74 20.57 9.82
N ALA A 126 -2.90 20.87 9.23
CA ALA A 126 -3.17 22.13 8.53
C ALA A 126 -3.09 23.35 9.47
N ALA A 127 -3.32 23.15 10.79
CA ALA A 127 -3.18 24.19 11.80
C ALA A 127 -1.70 24.57 12.10
N LEU A 128 -0.74 23.72 11.68
CA LEU A 128 0.69 23.91 11.91
C LEU A 128 1.41 24.26 10.60
N PRO A 129 1.83 25.53 10.37
CA PRO A 129 2.35 25.98 9.07
C PRO A 129 3.49 25.13 8.49
N PRO A 130 4.52 24.69 9.27
CA PRO A 130 5.60 23.90 8.72
C PRO A 130 5.15 22.49 8.28
N LEU A 131 4.21 21.86 9.00
CA LEU A 131 3.65 20.55 8.61
C LEU A 131 2.76 20.68 7.37
N ARG A 132 1.94 21.73 7.34
CA ARG A 132 1.10 22.03 6.19
C ARG A 132 1.94 22.18 4.92
N ALA A 133 2.99 22.98 4.92
CA ALA A 133 3.89 23.16 3.78
C ALA A 133 4.54 21.83 3.34
N GLY A 134 4.91 20.97 4.30
CA GLY A 134 5.44 19.63 4.01
C GLY A 134 4.43 18.74 3.28
N TYR A 135 3.16 18.73 3.71
CA TYR A 135 2.11 17.95 3.04
C TYR A 135 1.71 18.56 1.69
N GLU A 136 1.67 19.89 1.54
CA GLU A 136 1.44 20.54 0.25
C GLU A 136 2.52 20.13 -0.78
N ALA A 137 3.78 20.04 -0.37
CA ALA A 137 4.86 19.52 -1.23
C ALA A 137 4.67 18.04 -1.58
N LEU A 138 4.23 17.19 -0.64
CA LEU A 138 3.91 15.79 -0.91
C LEU A 138 2.74 15.63 -1.89
N PHE A 139 1.74 16.49 -1.81
CA PHE A 139 0.57 16.46 -2.69
C PHE A 139 0.86 16.94 -4.13
N LEU A 140 2.06 17.43 -4.43
CA LEU A 140 2.51 17.60 -5.82
C LEU A 140 2.71 16.25 -6.54
N LEU A 141 3.06 15.20 -5.78
CA LEU A 141 3.32 13.85 -6.31
C LEU A 141 2.17 12.88 -6.06
N PHE A 142 1.46 13.03 -4.95
CA PHE A 142 0.40 12.12 -4.51
C PHE A 142 -0.89 12.90 -4.31
N ASP A 143 -2.00 12.37 -4.80
CA ASP A 143 -3.32 12.99 -4.56
C ASP A 143 -3.76 12.85 -3.09
N TYR A 144 -3.23 11.82 -2.40
CA TYR A 144 -3.50 11.55 -0.98
C TYR A 144 -2.39 10.69 -0.38
N THR A 145 -2.33 10.66 0.96
CA THR A 145 -1.29 9.89 1.68
C THR A 145 -1.61 8.40 1.82
N ARG A 146 -2.79 7.92 1.39
CA ARG A 146 -3.10 6.50 1.26
C ARG A 146 -2.45 5.89 0.01
N ASN A 147 -1.17 6.04 -0.14
CA ASN A 147 -0.37 5.57 -1.28
C ASN A 147 0.64 4.51 -0.88
N GLY A 148 1.44 4.06 -1.84
CA GLY A 148 2.41 2.98 -1.67
C GLY A 148 3.52 3.25 -0.65
N LEU A 149 3.80 4.51 -0.35
CA LEU A 149 4.85 4.90 0.58
C LEU A 149 4.39 4.78 2.04
N PHE A 150 3.21 5.29 2.35
CA PHE A 150 2.74 5.45 3.73
C PHE A 150 1.89 4.29 4.24
N PHE A 151 1.00 3.76 3.40
CA PHE A 151 -0.04 2.84 3.85
C PHE A 151 0.36 1.36 3.83
N PRO A 152 0.84 0.76 2.71
CA PRO A 152 1.06 -0.68 2.61
C PRO A 152 2.16 -1.27 3.49
N PRO A 153 3.29 -0.58 3.81
CA PRO A 153 4.42 -1.20 4.49
C PRO A 153 4.06 -1.85 5.82
N VAL A 154 3.25 -1.19 6.64
CA VAL A 154 2.85 -1.73 7.95
C VAL A 154 2.01 -2.98 7.81
N PHE A 155 1.08 -3.03 6.84
CA PHE A 155 0.21 -4.19 6.62
C PHE A 155 0.94 -5.36 5.96
N LEU A 156 1.87 -5.08 5.05
CA LEU A 156 2.76 -6.10 4.48
C LEU A 156 3.61 -6.75 5.56
N LEU A 157 4.21 -5.95 6.45
CA LEU A 157 4.98 -6.47 7.59
C LEU A 157 4.09 -7.26 8.54
N LEU A 158 2.86 -6.78 8.81
CA LEU A 158 1.89 -7.48 9.67
C LEU A 158 1.56 -8.87 9.12
N GLY A 159 1.22 -8.95 7.84
CA GLY A 159 0.96 -10.23 7.18
C GLY A 159 2.16 -11.17 7.24
N GLY A 160 3.35 -10.66 6.94
CA GLY A 160 4.58 -11.43 7.04
C GLY A 160 4.89 -11.93 8.45
N TRP A 161 4.69 -11.08 9.46
CA TRP A 161 4.86 -11.44 10.85
C TRP A 161 3.88 -12.54 11.30
N LEU A 162 2.63 -12.45 10.88
CA LEU A 162 1.63 -13.49 11.13
C LEU A 162 2.02 -14.81 10.46
N ALA A 163 2.53 -14.78 9.22
CA ALA A 163 2.96 -15.96 8.48
C ALA A 163 4.16 -16.69 9.13
N LEU A 164 5.05 -15.93 9.79
CA LEU A 164 6.23 -16.48 10.45
C LEU A 164 5.96 -17.02 11.85
N ARG A 165 4.76 -16.76 12.41
CA ARG A 165 4.37 -17.29 13.71
C ARG A 165 3.56 -18.58 13.56
N PRO A 166 3.89 -19.62 14.32
CA PRO A 166 3.05 -20.82 14.34
C PRO A 166 1.65 -20.46 14.85
N ALA A 167 0.64 -20.96 14.15
CA ALA A 167 -0.76 -20.80 14.57
C ALA A 167 -0.95 -21.50 15.93
N ARG A 168 -1.05 -20.73 17.00
CA ARG A 168 -1.22 -21.26 18.37
C ARG A 168 -2.69 -21.44 18.76
N ARG A 169 -3.63 -21.04 17.90
CA ARG A 169 -5.07 -21.07 18.21
C ARG A 169 -5.83 -21.85 17.16
N SER A 170 -6.88 -22.55 17.58
CA SER A 170 -7.75 -23.28 16.66
C SER A 170 -8.51 -22.35 15.72
N ALA A 171 -8.93 -22.87 14.55
CA ALA A 171 -9.76 -22.13 13.60
C ALA A 171 -11.03 -21.55 14.25
N ALA A 172 -11.58 -22.23 15.27
CA ALA A 172 -12.72 -21.77 16.06
C ALA A 172 -12.46 -20.42 16.76
N TRP A 173 -11.23 -20.17 17.24
CA TRP A 173 -10.86 -18.89 17.86
C TRP A 173 -10.84 -17.74 16.88
N TYR A 174 -10.36 -18.00 15.66
CA TYR A 174 -10.37 -16.98 14.60
C TYR A 174 -11.79 -16.72 14.09
N GLY A 175 -12.63 -17.79 13.98
CA GLY A 175 -14.04 -17.67 13.65
C GLY A 175 -14.84 -16.87 14.69
N ALA A 176 -14.62 -17.12 15.98
CA ALA A 176 -15.25 -16.37 17.07
C ALA A 176 -14.84 -14.87 17.04
N GLY A 177 -13.55 -14.57 16.80
CA GLY A 177 -13.07 -13.19 16.64
C GLY A 177 -13.72 -12.47 15.45
N LEU A 178 -13.90 -13.18 14.34
CA LEU A 178 -14.58 -12.62 13.15
C LEU A 178 -16.05 -12.32 13.44
N LEU A 179 -16.77 -13.24 14.12
CA LEU A 179 -18.18 -13.05 14.50
C LEU A 179 -18.39 -11.91 15.49
N LEU A 180 -17.43 -11.68 16.39
CA LEU A 180 -17.49 -10.57 17.35
C LEU A 180 -17.11 -9.22 16.74
N SER A 181 -16.51 -9.21 15.54
CA SER A 181 -16.13 -7.98 14.82
C SER A 181 -17.17 -7.50 13.81
N LEU A 182 -18.24 -8.29 13.60
CA LEU A 182 -19.40 -7.95 12.76
C LEU A 182 -20.49 -7.23 13.57
#